data_54e812a70a7e8f1f2cf3f7537fd67f39
#
_entry.id   54e812a70a7e8f1f2cf3f7537fd67f39
#
_cell.length_a   1.000
_cell.length_b   1.000
_cell.length_c   1.000
_cell.angle_alpha   90.00
_cell.angle_beta   90.00
_cell.angle_gamma   90.00
#
_symmetry.space_group_name_H-M   'P 1'
#
loop_
_entity.id
_entity.type
_entity.pdbx_description
1 polymer ?
#
loop_
_entity_poly.entity_id
_entity_poly.type
_entity_poly.pdbx_seq_one_letter_code
_entity_poly.pdbx_strand_id
1 'polypeptide(L)'
;MGQKTNPIGNRLGIIRGWDSNWYGGRNYGDKLAEDDNIRKYINARLAKASVSNVIIERTLKLITITITTARPGIIIGKAGQEVDKLKEELKKITNKDIQINIFEIKRPELDAQLVAASVARQIESRISYRRAIKMAIAASIRMNAEGIKIQISGRLNGAEMARSESYKEGRIPLSTFRADIDYALVEAHTTYGRLGIKVWIMKGEVFGKRELSPLVAVSYTHLTLPTNR
;
A
#
# COMPACT_ATOMS: atom_id res chain seq x y z
N MET A 1 -13.28 -9.10 24.41
CA MET A 1 -12.15 -8.29 23.91
C MET A 1 -12.63 -7.45 22.74
N GLY A 2 -12.42 -6.12 22.78
CA GLY A 2 -12.84 -5.21 21.71
C GLY A 2 -12.04 -5.39 20.42
N GLN A 3 -12.61 -4.98 19.29
CA GLN A 3 -11.91 -4.92 18.01
C GLN A 3 -10.82 -3.85 18.05
N LYS A 4 -9.69 -4.15 17.40
CA LYS A 4 -8.60 -3.19 17.26
C LYS A 4 -8.85 -2.26 16.06
N THR A 5 -8.65 -0.97 16.27
CA THR A 5 -8.76 0.05 15.22
C THR A 5 -7.70 -0.16 14.15
N ASN A 6 -7.99 0.27 12.91
CA ASN A 6 -7.00 0.29 11.83
C ASN A 6 -5.87 1.27 12.19
N PRO A 7 -4.61 0.84 12.25
CA PRO A 7 -3.50 1.69 12.64
C PRO A 7 -3.23 2.84 11.67
N ILE A 8 -3.56 2.68 10.38
CA ILE A 8 -3.45 3.75 9.38
C ILE A 8 -4.47 4.84 9.68
N GLY A 9 -5.75 4.47 9.84
CA GLY A 9 -6.82 5.42 10.15
C GLY A 9 -6.58 6.19 11.45
N ASN A 10 -5.99 5.53 12.45
CA ASN A 10 -5.69 6.13 13.75
C ASN A 10 -4.56 7.20 13.69
N ARG A 11 -3.76 7.20 12.61
CA ARG A 11 -2.61 8.10 12.39
C ARG A 11 -2.83 9.13 11.29
N LEU A 12 -4.02 9.12 10.69
CA LEU A 12 -4.41 10.14 9.72
C LEU A 12 -4.42 11.52 10.35
N GLY A 13 -3.86 12.49 9.65
CA GLY A 13 -3.72 13.86 10.13
C GLY A 13 -2.61 14.10 11.16
N ILE A 14 -1.95 13.05 11.67
CA ILE A 14 -0.83 13.15 12.62
C ILE A 14 0.49 12.90 11.90
N ILE A 15 0.69 11.69 11.37
CA ILE A 15 1.92 11.30 10.65
C ILE A 15 1.64 10.83 9.22
N ARG A 16 0.39 10.62 8.86
CA ARG A 16 -0.03 10.12 7.55
C ARG A 16 -1.11 11.00 6.94
N GLY A 17 -1.00 11.26 5.63
CA GLY A 17 -2.00 11.94 4.83
C GLY A 17 -3.06 10.98 4.28
N TRP A 18 -4.02 11.52 3.55
CA TRP A 18 -5.05 10.77 2.85
C TRP A 18 -4.52 10.20 1.53
N ASP A 19 -5.04 9.05 1.12
CA ASP A 19 -4.74 8.46 -0.20
C ASP A 19 -5.56 9.09 -1.33
N SER A 20 -6.60 9.86 -1.01
CA SER A 20 -7.38 10.66 -1.95
C SER A 20 -7.39 12.11 -1.47
N ASN A 21 -6.78 13.01 -2.27
CA ASN A 21 -6.59 14.41 -1.94
C ASN A 21 -7.42 15.30 -2.89
N TRP A 22 -8.62 15.67 -2.48
CA TRP A 22 -9.49 16.54 -3.24
C TRP A 22 -10.64 17.08 -2.38
N TYR A 23 -11.25 18.14 -2.86
CA TYR A 23 -12.43 18.74 -2.23
C TYR A 23 -13.71 18.30 -2.93
N GLY A 24 -14.68 17.75 -2.18
CA GLY A 24 -15.87 17.08 -2.71
C GLY A 24 -16.99 18.04 -3.12
N GLY A 25 -17.35 19.00 -2.30
CA GLY A 25 -18.55 19.81 -2.49
C GLY A 25 -19.83 18.95 -2.60
N ARG A 26 -20.77 19.37 -3.45
CA ARG A 26 -22.06 18.65 -3.65
C ARG A 26 -21.90 17.27 -4.29
N ASN A 27 -20.89 17.08 -5.13
CA ASN A 27 -20.65 15.84 -5.88
C ASN A 27 -19.65 14.91 -5.17
N TYR A 28 -19.64 14.90 -3.82
CA TYR A 28 -18.72 14.09 -3.04
C TYR A 28 -18.91 12.58 -3.29
N GLY A 29 -20.17 12.12 -3.28
CA GLY A 29 -20.49 10.70 -3.47
C GLY A 29 -20.04 10.15 -4.81
N ASP A 30 -20.29 10.90 -5.90
CA ASP A 30 -19.92 10.50 -7.26
C ASP A 30 -18.40 10.41 -7.41
N LYS A 31 -17.66 11.39 -6.88
CA LYS A 31 -16.19 11.39 -6.90
C LYS A 31 -15.60 10.23 -6.10
N LEU A 32 -16.21 9.89 -4.97
CA LEU A 32 -15.77 8.76 -4.15
C LEU A 32 -16.00 7.42 -4.86
N ALA A 33 -17.15 7.26 -5.52
CA ALA A 33 -17.44 6.08 -6.33
C ALA A 33 -16.50 5.94 -7.53
N GLU A 34 -16.17 7.07 -8.20
CA GLU A 34 -15.15 7.09 -9.26
C GLU A 34 -13.79 6.65 -8.73
N ASP A 35 -13.35 7.12 -7.55
CA ASP A 35 -12.05 6.75 -6.96
C ASP A 35 -12.00 5.26 -6.62
N ASP A 36 -13.08 4.69 -6.08
CA ASP A 36 -13.15 3.26 -5.78
C ASP A 36 -13.07 2.42 -7.06
N ASN A 37 -13.77 2.82 -8.12
CA ASN A 37 -13.72 2.17 -9.42
C ASN A 37 -12.30 2.24 -10.03
N ILE A 38 -11.63 3.39 -9.95
CA ILE A 38 -10.24 3.55 -10.41
C ILE A 38 -9.31 2.58 -9.64
N ARG A 39 -9.41 2.53 -8.31
CA ARG A 39 -8.59 1.64 -7.48
C ARG A 39 -8.82 0.18 -7.80
N LYS A 40 -10.07 -0.24 -7.92
CA LYS A 40 -10.44 -1.61 -8.28
C LYS A 40 -9.89 -1.99 -9.66
N TYR A 41 -10.03 -1.10 -10.64
CA TYR A 41 -9.53 -1.32 -11.97
C TYR A 41 -8.01 -1.46 -12.01
N ILE A 42 -7.28 -0.53 -11.36
CA ILE A 42 -5.81 -0.56 -11.28
C ILE A 42 -5.33 -1.85 -10.61
N ASN A 43 -5.93 -2.23 -9.48
CA ASN A 43 -5.55 -3.44 -8.76
C ASN A 43 -5.80 -4.71 -9.58
N ALA A 44 -6.89 -4.79 -10.33
CA ALA A 44 -7.19 -5.91 -11.20
C ALA A 44 -6.24 -5.98 -12.41
N ARG A 45 -6.00 -4.85 -13.08
CA ARG A 45 -5.17 -4.75 -14.29
C ARG A 45 -3.68 -4.98 -13.98
N LEU A 46 -3.22 -4.46 -12.84
CA LEU A 46 -1.82 -4.47 -12.43
C LEU A 46 -1.49 -5.51 -11.33
N ALA A 47 -2.26 -6.58 -11.21
CA ALA A 47 -2.05 -7.63 -10.20
C ALA A 47 -0.62 -8.23 -10.22
N LYS A 48 0.03 -8.29 -11.40
CA LYS A 48 1.40 -8.79 -11.57
C LYS A 48 2.48 -7.77 -11.19
N ALA A 49 2.15 -6.47 -11.17
CA ALA A 49 3.11 -5.39 -10.92
C ALA A 49 3.41 -5.18 -9.44
N SER A 50 2.70 -5.86 -8.53
CA SER A 50 2.86 -5.69 -7.08
C SER A 50 2.66 -4.23 -6.66
N VAL A 51 1.46 -3.71 -6.88
CA VAL A 51 1.06 -2.36 -6.46
C VAL A 51 0.92 -2.33 -4.94
N SER A 52 1.50 -1.32 -4.31
CA SER A 52 1.38 -1.08 -2.87
C SER A 52 0.24 -0.13 -2.57
N ASN A 53 0.31 1.08 -3.10
CA ASN A 53 -0.69 2.11 -2.87
C ASN A 53 -1.02 2.89 -4.14
N VAL A 54 -2.24 3.44 -4.20
CA VAL A 54 -2.72 4.29 -5.28
C VAL A 54 -3.24 5.60 -4.67
N ILE A 55 -2.53 6.69 -4.92
CA ILE A 55 -2.90 8.01 -4.45
C ILE A 55 -3.58 8.75 -5.59
N ILE A 56 -4.71 9.37 -5.30
CA ILE A 56 -5.54 10.08 -6.28
C ILE A 56 -5.65 11.54 -5.87
N GLU A 57 -5.16 12.42 -6.71
CA GLU A 57 -5.28 13.86 -6.56
C GLU A 57 -6.19 14.40 -7.67
N ARG A 58 -7.17 15.23 -7.30
CA ARG A 58 -8.11 15.78 -8.27
C ARG A 58 -8.04 17.29 -8.28
N THR A 59 -7.83 17.83 -9.46
CA THR A 59 -8.06 19.23 -9.77
C THR A 59 -9.37 19.38 -10.53
N LEU A 60 -9.73 20.59 -10.93
CA LEU A 60 -10.98 20.85 -11.67
C LEU A 60 -11.05 20.09 -13.02
N LYS A 61 -9.93 19.96 -13.73
CA LYS A 61 -9.87 19.37 -15.07
C LYS A 61 -9.05 18.08 -15.17
N LEU A 62 -8.13 17.86 -14.23
CA LEU A 62 -7.15 16.79 -14.30
C LEU A 62 -7.23 15.89 -13.06
N ILE A 63 -7.13 14.59 -13.26
CA ILE A 63 -6.95 13.60 -12.21
C ILE A 63 -5.51 13.08 -12.27
N THR A 64 -4.74 13.29 -11.22
CA THR A 64 -3.38 12.75 -11.10
C THR A 64 -3.44 11.49 -10.26
N ILE A 65 -3.03 10.38 -10.84
CA ILE A 65 -2.99 9.08 -10.18
C ILE A 65 -1.52 8.69 -9.96
N THR A 66 -1.12 8.61 -8.72
CA THR A 66 0.22 8.20 -8.34
C THR A 66 0.20 6.74 -7.88
N ILE A 67 0.88 5.87 -8.61
CA ILE A 67 0.95 4.43 -8.34
C ILE A 67 2.31 4.11 -7.74
N THR A 68 2.32 3.59 -6.51
CA THR A 68 3.53 3.08 -5.87
C THR A 68 3.64 1.58 -6.09
N THR A 69 4.76 1.13 -6.61
CA THR A 69 4.98 -0.28 -7.01
C THR A 69 6.40 -0.74 -6.74
N ALA A 70 6.58 -2.05 -6.54
CA ALA A 70 7.90 -2.67 -6.47
C ALA A 70 8.48 -3.00 -7.86
N ARG A 71 7.66 -3.00 -8.91
CA ARG A 71 8.09 -3.38 -10.27
C ARG A 71 7.57 -2.39 -11.31
N PRO A 72 8.15 -1.19 -11.38
CA PRO A 72 7.67 -0.13 -12.29
C PRO A 72 7.78 -0.54 -13.76
N GLY A 73 8.76 -1.35 -14.14
CA GLY A 73 8.94 -1.79 -15.51
C GLY A 73 7.75 -2.55 -16.11
N ILE A 74 6.96 -3.25 -15.29
CA ILE A 74 5.75 -3.95 -15.75
C ILE A 74 4.64 -2.95 -16.09
N ILE A 75 4.56 -1.84 -15.36
CA ILE A 75 3.55 -0.80 -15.58
C ILE A 75 3.93 0.06 -16.79
N ILE A 76 5.22 0.42 -16.89
CA ILE A 76 5.72 1.27 -17.98
C ILE A 76 5.66 0.51 -19.31
N GLY A 77 6.04 -0.77 -19.29
CA GLY A 77 6.09 -1.60 -20.49
C GLY A 77 7.18 -1.15 -21.47
N LYS A 78 7.12 -1.68 -22.68
CA LYS A 78 8.06 -1.30 -23.75
C LYS A 78 7.74 0.10 -24.25
N ALA A 79 8.69 1.03 -24.13
CA ALA A 79 8.56 2.42 -24.60
C ALA A 79 7.32 3.18 -24.07
N GLY A 80 6.80 2.83 -22.89
CA GLY A 80 5.65 3.53 -22.30
C GLY A 80 4.26 3.10 -22.79
N GLN A 81 4.17 2.16 -23.73
CA GLN A 81 2.90 1.75 -24.36
C GLN A 81 1.84 1.26 -23.37
N GLU A 82 2.26 0.57 -22.29
CA GLU A 82 1.30 0.06 -21.30
C GLU A 82 0.72 1.18 -20.43
N VAL A 83 1.48 2.23 -20.14
CA VAL A 83 0.99 3.43 -19.44
C VAL A 83 0.00 4.19 -20.29
N ASP A 84 0.27 4.35 -21.60
CA ASP A 84 -0.63 5.05 -22.51
C ASP A 84 -1.96 4.29 -22.65
N LYS A 85 -1.92 2.98 -22.81
CA LYS A 85 -3.13 2.14 -22.80
C LYS A 85 -3.90 2.27 -21.49
N LEU A 86 -3.22 2.20 -20.34
CA LEU A 86 -3.84 2.35 -19.03
C LEU A 86 -4.50 3.72 -18.89
N LYS A 87 -3.87 4.80 -19.41
CA LYS A 87 -4.42 6.14 -19.42
C LYS A 87 -5.70 6.23 -20.26
N GLU A 88 -5.71 5.62 -21.45
CA GLU A 88 -6.89 5.57 -22.30
C GLU A 88 -8.05 4.77 -21.67
N GLU A 89 -7.73 3.61 -21.07
CA GLU A 89 -8.71 2.78 -20.37
C GLU A 89 -9.33 3.52 -19.18
N LEU A 90 -8.53 4.19 -18.36
CA LEU A 90 -9.01 4.99 -17.24
C LEU A 90 -9.79 6.23 -17.69
N LYS A 91 -9.40 6.86 -18.80
CA LYS A 91 -10.14 8.00 -19.39
C LYS A 91 -11.57 7.60 -19.79
N LYS A 92 -11.78 6.37 -20.26
CA LYS A 92 -13.12 5.85 -20.57
C LYS A 92 -14.00 5.68 -19.33
N ILE A 93 -13.38 5.43 -18.15
CA ILE A 93 -14.11 5.25 -16.89
C ILE A 93 -14.51 6.60 -16.28
N THR A 94 -13.63 7.61 -16.36
CA THR A 94 -13.80 8.88 -15.63
C THR A 94 -14.27 10.05 -16.50
N ASN A 95 -14.21 9.93 -17.84
CA ASN A 95 -14.50 11.00 -18.79
C ASN A 95 -13.72 12.31 -18.54
N LYS A 96 -12.55 12.22 -17.88
CA LYS A 96 -11.66 13.34 -17.53
C LYS A 96 -10.25 13.07 -18.01
N ASP A 97 -9.43 14.10 -18.08
CA ASP A 97 -8.02 13.93 -18.39
C ASP A 97 -7.29 13.32 -17.19
N ILE A 98 -6.42 12.35 -17.48
CA ILE A 98 -5.69 11.58 -16.44
C ILE A 98 -4.20 11.70 -16.69
N GLN A 99 -3.48 11.97 -15.60
CA GLN A 99 -2.03 11.87 -15.54
C GLN A 99 -1.65 10.72 -14.62
N ILE A 100 -0.71 9.88 -15.03
CA ILE A 100 -0.24 8.74 -14.24
C ILE A 100 1.21 9.00 -13.88
N ASN A 101 1.49 8.98 -12.57
CA ASN A 101 2.84 9.03 -12.02
C ASN A 101 3.17 7.67 -11.41
N ILE A 102 4.39 7.17 -11.62
CA ILE A 102 4.81 5.87 -11.13
C ILE A 102 6.00 6.07 -10.21
N PHE A 103 5.88 5.57 -8.97
CA PHE A 103 6.95 5.61 -7.98
C PHE A 103 7.42 4.19 -7.63
N GLU A 104 8.73 4.01 -7.62
CA GLU A 104 9.35 2.76 -7.23
C GLU A 104 9.57 2.68 -5.72
N ILE A 105 9.20 1.53 -5.14
CA ILE A 105 9.49 1.21 -3.76
C ILE A 105 10.85 0.52 -3.70
N LYS A 106 11.87 1.23 -3.18
CA LYS A 106 13.24 0.71 -3.06
C LYS A 106 13.37 -0.49 -2.12
N ARG A 107 12.50 -0.59 -1.10
CA ARG A 107 12.53 -1.65 -0.06
C ARG A 107 11.14 -2.27 0.08
N PRO A 108 10.76 -3.22 -0.78
CA PRO A 108 9.42 -3.83 -0.77
C PRO A 108 9.14 -4.63 0.51
N GLU A 109 10.17 -5.09 1.22
CA GLU A 109 10.05 -5.86 2.45
C GLU A 109 9.61 -5.01 3.66
N LEU A 110 9.66 -3.67 3.55
CA LEU A 110 9.15 -2.73 4.55
C LEU A 110 7.73 -2.24 4.25
N ASP A 111 7.12 -2.70 3.18
CA ASP A 111 5.77 -2.35 2.78
C ASP A 111 4.80 -3.47 3.17
N ALA A 112 3.82 -3.14 4.01
CA ALA A 112 2.90 -4.14 4.56
C ALA A 112 2.04 -4.79 3.47
N GLN A 113 1.62 -4.03 2.45
CA GLN A 113 0.78 -4.53 1.36
C GLN A 113 1.53 -5.55 0.49
N LEU A 114 2.79 -5.23 0.15
CA LEU A 114 3.63 -6.10 -0.66
C LEU A 114 4.01 -7.39 0.07
N VAL A 115 4.34 -7.27 1.37
CA VAL A 115 4.62 -8.43 2.21
C VAL A 115 3.40 -9.32 2.35
N ALA A 116 2.21 -8.75 2.64
CA ALA A 116 0.97 -9.50 2.74
C ALA A 116 0.62 -10.22 1.42
N ALA A 117 0.73 -9.54 0.29
CA ALA A 117 0.51 -10.12 -1.04
C ALA A 117 1.52 -11.22 -1.39
N SER A 118 2.78 -11.10 -0.94
CA SER A 118 3.80 -12.15 -1.11
C SER A 118 3.47 -13.39 -0.29
N VAL A 119 3.07 -13.22 0.98
CA VAL A 119 2.64 -14.34 1.84
C VAL A 119 1.39 -15.00 1.28
N ALA A 120 0.40 -14.24 0.79
CA ALA A 120 -0.80 -14.77 0.16
C ALA A 120 -0.47 -15.67 -1.03
N ARG A 121 0.35 -15.19 -1.96
CA ARG A 121 0.80 -15.97 -3.14
C ARG A 121 1.55 -17.26 -2.76
N GLN A 122 2.38 -17.22 -1.70
CA GLN A 122 3.07 -18.41 -1.22
C GLN A 122 2.10 -19.47 -0.68
N ILE A 123 1.06 -19.03 0.06
CA ILE A 123 0.03 -19.92 0.59
C ILE A 123 -0.82 -20.53 -0.55
N GLU A 124 -1.20 -19.72 -1.54
CA GLU A 124 -1.89 -20.17 -2.75
C GLU A 124 -1.08 -21.19 -3.54
N SER A 125 0.26 -21.03 -3.54
CA SER A 125 1.21 -22.01 -4.10
C SER A 125 1.44 -23.24 -3.21
N ARG A 126 0.59 -23.45 -2.19
CA ARG A 126 0.63 -24.60 -1.25
C ARG A 126 1.89 -24.67 -0.38
N ILE A 127 2.60 -23.56 -0.19
CA ILE A 127 3.69 -23.47 0.79
C ILE A 127 3.07 -23.41 2.19
N SER A 128 3.67 -24.12 3.16
CA SER A 128 3.22 -24.06 4.56
C SER A 128 3.20 -22.61 5.05
N TYR A 129 2.07 -22.16 5.61
CA TYR A 129 1.90 -20.81 6.13
C TYR A 129 2.96 -20.44 7.17
N ARG A 130 3.41 -21.42 8.02
CA ARG A 130 4.45 -21.19 9.02
C ARG A 130 5.79 -20.83 8.37
N ARG A 131 6.14 -21.50 7.29
CA ARG A 131 7.37 -21.23 6.53
C ARG A 131 7.27 -19.86 5.84
N ALA A 132 6.16 -19.57 5.21
CA ALA A 132 5.91 -18.29 4.52
C ALA A 132 6.02 -17.10 5.51
N ILE A 133 5.39 -17.22 6.69
CA ILE A 133 5.47 -16.18 7.72
C ILE A 133 6.91 -15.98 8.21
N LYS A 134 7.61 -17.05 8.58
CA LYS A 134 8.99 -16.96 9.07
C LYS A 134 9.93 -16.32 8.05
N MET A 135 9.79 -16.67 6.77
CA MET A 135 10.59 -16.05 5.71
C MET A 135 10.28 -14.55 5.55
N ALA A 136 8.99 -14.18 5.60
CA ALA A 136 8.58 -12.77 5.50
C ALA A 136 9.10 -11.95 6.68
N ILE A 137 9.00 -12.46 7.90
CA ILE A 137 9.51 -11.81 9.11
C ILE A 137 11.02 -11.61 9.02
N ALA A 138 11.77 -12.68 8.71
CA ALA A 138 13.22 -12.60 8.56
C ALA A 138 13.67 -11.59 7.48
N ALA A 139 12.95 -11.52 6.35
CA ALA A 139 13.23 -10.56 5.29
C ALA A 139 13.02 -9.11 5.76
N SER A 140 11.90 -8.83 6.44
CA SER A 140 11.60 -7.47 6.92
C SER A 140 12.58 -7.01 8.00
N ILE A 141 12.98 -7.88 8.93
CA ILE A 141 13.97 -7.55 9.98
C ILE A 141 15.35 -7.31 9.36
N ARG A 142 15.75 -8.10 8.37
CA ARG A 142 17.01 -7.87 7.63
C ARG A 142 17.06 -6.49 6.97
N MET A 143 15.90 -5.95 6.57
CA MET A 143 15.78 -4.60 5.99
C MET A 143 15.60 -3.50 7.05
N ASN A 144 15.90 -3.79 8.33
CA ASN A 144 15.81 -2.87 9.45
C ASN A 144 14.39 -2.40 9.80
N ALA A 145 13.39 -3.30 9.72
CA ALA A 145 12.12 -3.06 10.40
C ALA A 145 12.34 -3.13 11.91
N GLU A 146 11.84 -2.18 12.68
CA GLU A 146 11.89 -2.23 14.16
C GLU A 146 11.01 -3.33 14.73
N GLY A 147 9.98 -3.70 14.02
CA GLY A 147 9.12 -4.82 14.39
C GLY A 147 8.10 -5.17 13.30
N ILE A 148 7.75 -6.44 13.29
CA ILE A 148 6.74 -6.98 12.39
C ILE A 148 5.81 -7.93 13.13
N LYS A 149 4.52 -7.86 12.79
CA LYS A 149 3.51 -8.82 13.23
C LYS A 149 2.71 -9.28 12.03
N ILE A 150 2.59 -10.60 11.88
CA ILE A 150 1.74 -11.22 10.86
C ILE A 150 0.71 -12.09 11.58
N GLN A 151 -0.55 -11.92 11.23
CA GLN A 151 -1.66 -12.73 11.73
C GLN A 151 -2.37 -13.37 10.53
N ILE A 152 -2.55 -14.66 10.61
CA ILE A 152 -3.35 -15.42 9.62
C ILE A 152 -4.55 -16.01 10.31
N SER A 153 -5.70 -15.93 9.66
CA SER A 153 -6.98 -16.44 10.15
C SER A 153 -7.73 -17.21 9.07
N GLY A 154 -8.36 -18.28 9.44
CA GLY A 154 -9.14 -19.14 8.56
C GLY A 154 -8.84 -20.61 8.75
N ARG A 155 -9.13 -21.45 7.75
CA ARG A 155 -8.89 -22.90 7.75
C ARG A 155 -7.42 -23.20 7.44
N LEU A 156 -6.55 -23.06 8.45
CA LEU A 156 -5.11 -23.25 8.31
C LEU A 156 -4.77 -24.69 7.96
N ASN A 157 -4.01 -24.90 6.89
CA ASN A 157 -3.67 -26.22 6.33
C ASN A 157 -4.89 -27.10 5.98
N GLY A 158 -6.04 -26.49 5.67
CA GLY A 158 -7.25 -27.22 5.33
C GLY A 158 -8.02 -27.81 6.53
N ALA A 159 -7.65 -27.44 7.77
CA ALA A 159 -8.39 -27.87 8.97
C ALA A 159 -9.88 -27.47 8.88
N GLU A 160 -10.79 -28.32 9.37
CA GLU A 160 -12.22 -28.02 9.34
C GLU A 160 -12.57 -26.81 10.19
N MET A 161 -11.98 -26.72 11.38
CA MET A 161 -12.18 -25.59 12.28
C MET A 161 -11.22 -24.44 11.92
N ALA A 162 -11.77 -23.25 11.69
CA ALA A 162 -11.01 -22.05 11.50
C ALA A 162 -10.31 -21.62 12.79
N ARG A 163 -9.07 -21.18 12.68
CA ARG A 163 -8.30 -20.62 13.80
C ARG A 163 -7.46 -19.43 13.34
N SER A 164 -7.00 -18.65 14.31
CA SER A 164 -6.11 -17.52 14.08
C SER A 164 -4.78 -17.77 14.76
N GLU A 165 -3.70 -17.65 14.00
CA GLU A 165 -2.33 -17.69 14.50
C GLU A 165 -1.64 -16.36 14.24
N SER A 166 -0.84 -15.87 15.19
CA SER A 166 -0.08 -14.64 15.05
C SER A 166 1.37 -14.84 15.46
N TYR A 167 2.27 -14.31 14.63
CA TYR A 167 3.70 -14.29 14.87
C TYR A 167 4.14 -12.83 14.96
N LYS A 168 4.96 -12.53 15.95
CA LYS A 168 5.46 -11.17 16.19
C LYS A 168 6.96 -11.23 16.48
N GLU A 169 7.69 -10.30 15.92
CA GLU A 169 9.09 -10.06 16.21
C GLU A 169 9.36 -8.57 16.31
N GLY A 170 10.18 -8.17 17.27
CA GLY A 170 10.47 -6.76 17.53
C GLY A 170 9.33 -6.00 18.24
N ARG A 171 9.39 -4.67 18.15
CA ARG A 171 8.52 -3.72 18.83
C ARG A 171 7.42 -3.19 17.89
N ILE A 172 6.16 -3.23 18.31
CA ILE A 172 5.02 -2.65 17.54
C ILE A 172 4.07 -1.97 18.53
N PRO A 173 4.32 -0.71 18.89
CA PRO A 173 3.49 0.04 19.83
C PRO A 173 2.28 0.62 19.08
N LEU A 174 1.16 -0.10 19.03
CA LEU A 174 -0.05 0.34 18.31
C LEU A 174 -0.70 1.58 18.93
N SER A 175 -0.52 1.80 20.23
CA SER A 175 -1.05 2.98 20.96
C SER A 175 -0.22 4.24 20.78
N THR A 176 1.02 4.16 20.28
CA THR A 176 1.89 5.31 20.07
C THR A 176 1.62 5.93 18.71
N PHE A 177 1.07 7.15 18.67
CA PHE A 177 0.70 7.83 17.42
C PHE A 177 1.89 8.26 16.57
N ARG A 178 3.04 8.57 17.19
CA ARG A 178 4.26 8.93 16.47
C ARG A 178 4.96 7.73 15.80
N ALA A 179 4.56 6.49 16.14
CA ALA A 179 5.12 5.28 15.52
C ALA A 179 4.58 5.13 14.09
N ASP A 180 5.47 5.08 13.09
CA ASP A 180 5.11 4.83 11.69
C ASP A 180 4.85 3.34 11.49
N ILE A 181 3.59 2.96 11.63
CA ILE A 181 3.13 1.58 11.47
C ILE A 181 2.37 1.47 10.16
N ASP A 182 2.91 0.67 9.26
CA ASP A 182 2.25 0.28 8.04
C ASP A 182 1.38 -0.97 8.29
N TYR A 183 0.22 -1.02 7.62
CA TYR A 183 -0.77 -2.08 7.82
C TYR A 183 -1.37 -2.51 6.51
N ALA A 184 -1.56 -3.81 6.34
CA ALA A 184 -2.28 -4.35 5.22
C ALA A 184 -3.15 -5.55 5.62
N LEU A 185 -4.26 -5.69 4.93
CA LEU A 185 -5.15 -6.85 4.97
C LEU A 185 -5.26 -7.40 3.56
N VAL A 186 -4.85 -8.64 3.36
CA VAL A 186 -4.94 -9.36 2.08
C VAL A 186 -5.60 -10.71 2.31
N GLU A 187 -6.39 -11.15 1.36
CA GLU A 187 -7.00 -12.46 1.35
C GLU A 187 -6.25 -13.39 0.41
N ALA A 188 -5.93 -14.61 0.87
CA ALA A 188 -5.41 -15.68 0.04
C ALA A 188 -6.54 -16.65 -0.32
N HIS A 189 -6.69 -16.94 -1.60
CA HIS A 189 -7.70 -17.85 -2.12
C HIS A 189 -7.15 -19.26 -2.18
N THR A 190 -7.60 -20.13 -1.28
CA THR A 190 -7.20 -21.54 -1.24
C THR A 190 -8.35 -22.44 -1.67
N THR A 191 -8.04 -23.69 -1.98
CA THR A 191 -9.04 -24.70 -2.33
C THR A 191 -10.03 -24.97 -1.18
N TYR A 192 -9.65 -24.68 0.07
CA TYR A 192 -10.47 -24.87 1.27
C TYR A 192 -11.22 -23.61 1.72
N GLY A 193 -11.09 -22.52 0.99
CA GLY A 193 -11.70 -21.22 1.32
C GLY A 193 -10.68 -20.07 1.36
N ARG A 194 -11.11 -18.93 1.90
CA ARG A 194 -10.29 -17.72 2.02
C ARG A 194 -9.54 -17.69 3.35
N LEU A 195 -8.28 -17.31 3.30
CA LEU A 195 -7.45 -17.04 4.48
C LEU A 195 -7.18 -15.55 4.56
N GLY A 196 -7.56 -14.91 5.67
CA GLY A 196 -7.26 -13.51 5.91
C GLY A 196 -5.86 -13.33 6.49
N ILE A 197 -5.04 -12.51 5.86
CA ILE A 197 -3.66 -12.20 6.27
C ILE A 197 -3.60 -10.73 6.67
N LYS A 198 -3.26 -10.46 7.92
CA LYS A 198 -3.04 -9.10 8.44
C LYS A 198 -1.57 -8.93 8.75
N VAL A 199 -0.98 -7.87 8.23
CA VAL A 199 0.44 -7.54 8.42
C VAL A 199 0.56 -6.15 9.04
N TRP A 200 1.39 -6.01 10.06
CA TRP A 200 1.79 -4.75 10.68
C TRP A 200 3.30 -4.67 10.62
N ILE A 201 3.84 -3.59 10.09
CA ILE A 201 5.28 -3.34 10.03
C ILE A 201 5.56 -1.99 10.66
N MET A 202 6.44 -1.97 11.65
CA MET A 202 6.93 -0.74 12.25
C MET A 202 8.22 -0.32 11.55
N LYS A 203 8.20 0.88 10.94
CA LYS A 203 9.35 1.46 10.23
C LYS A 203 10.24 2.30 11.14
N GLY A 204 9.67 2.79 12.25
CA GLY A 204 10.34 3.66 13.21
C GLY A 204 9.41 4.67 13.85
N GLU A 205 9.94 5.61 14.61
CA GLU A 205 9.19 6.71 15.20
C GLU A 205 9.48 8.03 14.47
N VAL A 206 8.44 8.80 14.21
CA VAL A 206 8.53 10.12 13.54
C VAL A 206 8.49 11.21 14.59
N PHE A 207 9.55 12.00 14.67
CA PHE A 207 9.65 13.17 15.53
C PHE A 207 9.58 14.45 14.69
N GLY A 208 8.80 15.42 15.14
CA GLY A 208 8.60 16.70 14.45
C GLY A 208 7.39 16.73 13.51
N LYS A 209 7.19 17.87 12.85
CA LYS A 209 6.12 18.05 11.86
C LYS A 209 6.49 17.32 10.58
N ARG A 210 5.64 16.40 10.15
CA ARG A 210 5.74 15.76 8.83
C ARG A 210 4.83 16.50 7.86
N GLU A 211 5.30 16.75 6.65
CA GLU A 211 4.43 17.19 5.57
C GLU A 211 3.44 16.06 5.25
N LEU A 212 2.15 16.36 5.41
CA LEU A 212 1.07 15.38 5.23
C LEU A 212 0.67 15.21 3.77
N SER A 213 1.30 15.96 2.85
CA SER A 213 1.09 15.76 1.42
C SER A 213 1.71 14.42 0.99
N PRO A 214 0.96 13.58 0.27
CA PRO A 214 1.48 12.34 -0.25
C PRO A 214 2.55 12.66 -1.29
N LEU A 215 3.74 12.12 -1.10
CA LEU A 215 4.80 12.04 -2.11
C LEU A 215 5.23 13.38 -2.74
N VAL A 216 5.53 14.37 -1.93
CA VAL A 216 6.54 15.32 -2.36
C VAL A 216 7.86 14.54 -2.32
N ALA A 217 8.28 14.00 -3.46
CA ALA A 217 9.68 13.74 -3.68
C ALA A 217 10.35 15.11 -3.57
N VAL A 218 10.90 15.40 -2.39
CA VAL A 218 11.70 16.61 -2.18
C VAL A 218 12.96 16.40 -3.01
N SER A 219 12.88 16.77 -4.28
CA SER A 219 14.06 17.12 -5.01
C SER A 219 14.53 18.43 -4.35
N TYR A 220 15.42 18.31 -3.38
CA TYR A 220 16.22 19.44 -2.93
C TYR A 220 17.10 19.88 -4.11
N THR A 221 16.53 20.61 -5.03
CA THR A 221 17.32 21.51 -5.85
C THR A 221 17.73 22.64 -4.91
N HIS A 222 18.91 22.55 -4.35
CA HIS A 222 19.60 23.69 -3.81
C HIS A 222 19.77 24.70 -4.95
N LEU A 223 18.81 25.58 -5.09
CA LEU A 223 19.03 26.84 -5.77
C LEU A 223 20.02 27.62 -4.89
N THR A 224 21.30 27.40 -5.12
CA THR A 224 22.32 28.35 -4.69
C THR A 224 21.99 29.64 -5.43
N LEU A 225 21.40 30.59 -4.73
CA LEU A 225 21.28 31.95 -5.23
C LEU A 225 22.72 32.42 -5.60
N PRO A 226 22.96 32.96 -6.82
CA PRO A 226 24.24 33.53 -7.14
C PRO A 226 24.44 34.70 -6.21
N THR A 227 25.46 34.62 -5.35
CA THR A 227 26.00 35.75 -4.60
C THR A 227 26.63 36.70 -5.60
N ASN A 228 25.91 37.74 -5.99
CA ASN A 228 26.53 38.88 -6.68
C ASN A 228 27.48 39.56 -5.69
N ARG A 229 28.77 39.53 -6.07
CA ARG A 229 29.77 40.49 -5.66
C ARG A 229 29.84 41.62 -6.68
#